data_4545dd8f64ec7f23f28186de99411aa3
#
_entry.id   4545dd8f64ec7f23f28186de99411aa3
#
_cell.length_a   1.000
_cell.length_b   1.000
_cell.length_c   1.000
_cell.angle_alpha   90.00
_cell.angle_beta   90.00
_cell.angle_gamma   90.00
#
_symmetry.space_group_name_H-M   'P 1'
#
loop_
_entity.id
_entity.type
_entity.pdbx_description
1 polymer ?
#
loop_
_entity_poly.entity_id
_entity_poly.type
_entity_poly.pdbx_seq_one_letter_code
_entity_poly.pdbx_strand_id
1 'polypeptide(L)'
;MDKEYSKIRKKRIRLAIIITLIVAAFFVVLFNYFKIMHGGRTAFKEAKNVKLALNMLDIEYYAKGKSVFEPDKMHGLSKESMKRIQGILENDGIVEITSYDPEQRIVTGFTYQVGNYKVTYIYEDETDNWDVDYLISLFNY
;
A
#
# COMPACT_ATOMS: atom_id res chain seq x y z
N MET A 1 -35.16 46.81 -24.94
CA MET A 1 -33.96 46.86 -24.04
C MET A 1 -33.94 45.74 -23.00
N ASP A 2 -35.05 45.41 -22.32
CA ASP A 2 -35.10 44.39 -21.26
C ASP A 2 -34.86 42.93 -21.69
N LYS A 3 -35.32 42.54 -22.89
CA LYS A 3 -35.14 41.15 -23.39
C LYS A 3 -33.68 40.78 -23.68
N GLU A 4 -32.88 41.74 -24.12
CA GLU A 4 -31.47 41.53 -24.45
C GLU A 4 -30.60 41.43 -23.19
N TYR A 5 -30.85 42.26 -22.20
CA TYR A 5 -30.23 42.19 -20.88
C TYR A 5 -30.51 40.86 -20.18
N SER A 6 -31.74 40.35 -20.27
CA SER A 6 -32.14 39.07 -19.73
C SER A 6 -31.40 37.89 -20.40
N LYS A 7 -31.20 37.93 -21.71
CA LYS A 7 -30.41 36.92 -22.46
C LYS A 7 -28.94 36.90 -22.06
N ILE A 8 -28.32 38.06 -21.93
CA ILE A 8 -26.91 38.18 -21.51
C ILE A 8 -26.72 37.69 -20.07
N ARG A 9 -27.63 38.05 -19.16
CA ARG A 9 -27.60 37.57 -17.77
C ARG A 9 -27.75 36.04 -17.68
N LYS A 10 -28.64 35.43 -18.41
CA LYS A 10 -28.82 33.96 -18.46
C LYS A 10 -27.57 33.27 -19.02
N LYS A 11 -26.90 33.84 -20.03
CA LYS A 11 -25.69 33.30 -20.62
C LYS A 11 -24.51 33.35 -19.60
N ARG A 12 -24.36 34.43 -18.85
CA ARG A 12 -23.36 34.60 -17.81
C ARG A 12 -23.58 33.62 -16.65
N ILE A 13 -24.83 33.43 -16.22
CA ILE A 13 -25.17 32.46 -15.16
C ILE A 13 -24.86 31.02 -15.61
N ARG A 14 -25.21 30.65 -16.83
CA ARG A 14 -24.87 29.31 -17.36
C ARG A 14 -23.37 29.10 -17.45
N LEU A 15 -22.61 30.09 -17.90
CA LEU A 15 -21.16 30.03 -17.97
C LEU A 15 -20.54 29.88 -16.55
N ALA A 16 -21.03 30.64 -15.56
CA ALA A 16 -20.58 30.53 -14.20
C ALA A 16 -20.85 29.14 -13.60
N ILE A 17 -22.01 28.55 -13.86
CA ILE A 17 -22.37 27.20 -13.42
C ILE A 17 -21.40 26.16 -14.05
N ILE A 18 -21.13 26.26 -15.35
CA ILE A 18 -20.20 25.35 -16.05
C ILE A 18 -18.80 25.44 -15.46
N ILE A 19 -18.29 26.64 -15.24
CA ILE A 19 -16.98 26.86 -14.63
C ILE A 19 -16.93 26.25 -13.23
N THR A 20 -17.96 26.49 -12.42
CA THR A 20 -18.03 25.93 -11.06
C THR A 20 -18.03 24.40 -11.08
N LEU A 21 -18.75 23.75 -12.00
CA LEU A 21 -18.76 22.29 -12.14
C LEU A 21 -17.39 21.75 -12.55
N ILE A 22 -16.70 22.41 -13.47
CA ILE A 22 -15.34 22.01 -13.90
C ILE A 22 -14.37 22.11 -12.73
N VAL A 23 -14.42 23.21 -11.98
CA VAL A 23 -13.57 23.41 -10.80
C VAL A 23 -13.88 22.36 -9.73
N ALA A 24 -15.15 22.07 -9.46
CA ALA A 24 -15.53 21.03 -8.52
C ALA A 24 -15.01 19.64 -8.94
N ALA A 25 -15.16 19.28 -10.22
CA ALA A 25 -14.64 18.01 -10.75
C ALA A 25 -13.11 17.92 -10.58
N PHE A 26 -12.38 19.01 -10.84
CA PHE A 26 -10.95 19.06 -10.65
C PHE A 26 -10.54 18.82 -9.17
N PHE A 27 -11.23 19.42 -8.21
CA PHE A 27 -10.98 19.17 -6.79
C PHE A 27 -11.27 17.74 -6.37
N VAL A 28 -12.29 17.09 -6.92
CA VAL A 28 -12.57 15.68 -6.65
C VAL A 28 -11.40 14.79 -7.12
N VAL A 29 -10.87 15.02 -8.32
CA VAL A 29 -9.72 14.28 -8.84
C VAL A 29 -8.48 14.50 -7.97
N LEU A 30 -8.18 15.74 -7.61
CA LEU A 30 -7.04 16.07 -6.73
C LEU A 30 -7.17 15.38 -5.37
N PHE A 31 -8.34 15.43 -4.75
CA PHE A 31 -8.57 14.81 -3.45
C PHE A 31 -8.34 13.30 -3.48
N ASN A 32 -8.87 12.61 -4.51
CA ASN A 32 -8.63 11.19 -4.68
C ASN A 32 -7.14 10.87 -4.89
N TYR A 33 -6.45 11.67 -5.69
CA TYR A 33 -5.01 11.52 -5.92
C TYR A 33 -4.22 11.62 -4.61
N PHE A 34 -4.49 12.64 -3.79
CA PHE A 34 -3.82 12.80 -2.48
C PHE A 34 -4.14 11.66 -1.52
N LYS A 35 -5.38 11.17 -1.52
CA LYS A 35 -5.79 10.02 -0.70
C LYS A 35 -5.01 8.75 -1.08
N ILE A 36 -4.88 8.47 -2.37
CA ILE A 36 -4.11 7.31 -2.87
C ILE A 36 -2.63 7.46 -2.50
N MET A 37 -2.02 8.62 -2.75
CA MET A 37 -0.62 8.84 -2.38
C MET A 37 -0.35 8.68 -0.88
N HIS A 38 -1.24 9.21 -0.04
CA HIS A 38 -1.09 9.10 1.41
C HIS A 38 -1.18 7.65 1.87
N GLY A 39 -2.16 6.89 1.37
CA GLY A 39 -2.31 5.47 1.67
C GLY A 39 -1.09 4.64 1.23
N GLY A 40 -0.54 4.90 0.04
CA GLY A 40 0.68 4.24 -0.43
C GLY A 40 1.90 4.50 0.45
N ARG A 41 2.07 5.75 0.93
CA ARG A 41 3.16 6.09 1.86
C ARG A 41 3.01 5.37 3.21
N THR A 42 1.78 5.24 3.71
CA THR A 42 1.50 4.52 4.95
C THR A 42 1.80 3.03 4.78
N ALA A 43 1.31 2.40 3.71
CA ALA A 43 1.59 1.00 3.40
C ALA A 43 3.10 0.72 3.26
N PHE A 44 3.83 1.62 2.60
CA PHE A 44 5.28 1.53 2.48
C PHE A 44 6.00 1.64 3.83
N LYS A 45 5.59 2.56 4.70
CA LYS A 45 6.14 2.69 6.06
C LYS A 45 5.92 1.42 6.86
N GLU A 46 4.71 0.84 6.80
CA GLU A 46 4.40 -0.41 7.48
C GLU A 46 5.21 -1.58 6.92
N ALA A 47 5.39 -1.68 5.60
CA ALA A 47 6.23 -2.70 4.99
C ALA A 47 7.69 -2.64 5.48
N LYS A 48 8.24 -1.45 5.74
CA LYS A 48 9.54 -1.31 6.39
C LYS A 48 9.54 -1.85 7.81
N ASN A 49 8.47 -1.65 8.56
CA ASN A 49 8.32 -2.24 9.89
C ASN A 49 8.21 -3.78 9.81
N VAL A 50 7.54 -4.31 8.78
CA VAL A 50 7.50 -5.75 8.48
C VAL A 50 8.92 -6.30 8.27
N LYS A 51 9.75 -5.63 7.44
CA LYS A 51 11.14 -6.04 7.22
C LYS A 51 11.92 -6.13 8.53
N LEU A 52 11.79 -5.11 9.39
CA LEU A 52 12.44 -5.11 10.71
C LEU A 52 11.92 -6.26 11.59
N ALA A 53 10.62 -6.49 11.62
CA ALA A 53 10.01 -7.56 12.38
C ALA A 53 10.46 -8.94 11.92
N LEU A 54 10.53 -9.17 10.60
CA LEU A 54 11.05 -10.42 10.02
C LEU A 54 12.49 -10.67 10.43
N ASN A 55 13.36 -9.66 10.35
CA ASN A 55 14.75 -9.77 10.76
C ASN A 55 14.89 -10.08 12.27
N MET A 56 14.11 -9.42 13.10
CA MET A 56 14.10 -9.68 14.55
C MET A 56 13.63 -11.10 14.86
N LEU A 57 12.59 -11.57 14.19
CA LEU A 57 12.09 -12.94 14.36
C LEU A 57 13.08 -13.97 13.88
N ASP A 58 13.80 -13.73 12.79
CA ASP A 58 14.80 -14.68 12.29
C ASP A 58 15.98 -14.81 13.25
N ILE A 59 16.45 -13.71 13.82
CA ILE A 59 17.47 -13.72 14.87
C ILE A 59 17.00 -14.53 16.10
N GLU A 60 15.77 -14.31 16.55
CA GLU A 60 15.21 -15.04 17.70
C GLU A 60 15.05 -16.55 17.40
N TYR A 61 14.59 -16.89 16.21
CA TYR A 61 14.42 -18.28 15.79
C TYR A 61 15.75 -18.99 15.58
N TYR A 62 16.76 -18.26 15.12
CA TYR A 62 18.13 -18.78 15.05
C TYR A 62 18.64 -19.27 16.39
N ALA A 63 18.44 -18.51 17.45
CA ALA A 63 18.82 -18.91 18.81
C ALA A 63 18.13 -20.21 19.27
N LYS A 64 16.98 -20.57 18.62
CA LYS A 64 16.22 -21.81 18.88
C LYS A 64 16.48 -22.90 17.83
N GLY A 65 17.43 -22.71 16.90
CA GLY A 65 17.73 -23.65 15.82
C GLY A 65 16.62 -23.73 14.75
N LYS A 66 15.81 -22.69 14.62
CA LYS A 66 14.68 -22.60 13.67
C LYS A 66 14.92 -21.51 12.63
N SER A 67 14.09 -21.44 11.61
CA SER A 67 14.03 -20.36 10.63
C SER A 67 12.71 -19.62 10.74
N VAL A 68 12.69 -18.33 10.40
CA VAL A 68 11.46 -17.56 10.25
C VAL A 68 10.69 -18.01 9.02
N PHE A 69 11.39 -18.45 7.98
CA PHE A 69 10.82 -18.96 6.75
C PHE A 69 10.48 -20.44 6.87
N GLU A 70 9.22 -20.76 6.65
CA GLU A 70 8.67 -22.12 6.63
C GLU A 70 7.94 -22.34 5.29
N PRO A 71 8.60 -22.94 4.27
CA PRO A 71 8.05 -23.06 2.91
C PRO A 71 6.75 -23.86 2.84
N ASP A 72 6.53 -24.79 3.78
CA ASP A 72 5.32 -25.61 3.85
C ASP A 72 4.13 -24.90 4.49
N LYS A 73 4.31 -23.69 4.97
CA LYS A 73 3.26 -22.89 5.59
C LYS A 73 2.69 -21.85 4.65
N MET A 74 1.43 -21.54 4.89
CA MET A 74 0.77 -20.46 4.18
C MET A 74 1.56 -19.14 4.38
N HIS A 75 1.83 -18.43 3.29
CA HIS A 75 2.63 -17.20 3.27
C HIS A 75 4.10 -17.36 3.69
N GLY A 76 4.63 -18.60 3.75
CA GLY A 76 6.03 -18.85 4.17
C GLY A 76 6.30 -18.56 5.65
N LEU A 77 5.27 -18.42 6.48
CA LEU A 77 5.35 -18.05 7.89
C LEU A 77 4.50 -18.97 8.76
N SER A 78 4.97 -19.28 9.97
CA SER A 78 4.12 -19.93 10.98
C SER A 78 2.98 -19.01 11.43
N LYS A 79 1.89 -19.59 11.94
CA LYS A 79 0.78 -18.81 12.51
C LYS A 79 1.24 -17.91 13.67
N GLU A 80 2.21 -18.36 14.45
CA GLU A 80 2.78 -17.59 15.56
C GLU A 80 3.56 -16.40 15.04
N SER A 81 4.44 -16.59 14.04
CA SER A 81 5.20 -15.52 13.40
C SER A 81 4.29 -14.46 12.79
N MET A 82 3.26 -14.89 12.06
CA MET A 82 2.27 -13.98 11.48
C MET A 82 1.57 -13.16 12.55
N LYS A 83 1.11 -13.79 13.63
CA LYS A 83 0.46 -13.08 14.75
C LYS A 83 1.40 -12.06 15.43
N ARG A 84 2.67 -12.38 15.58
CA ARG A 84 3.66 -11.46 16.15
C ARG A 84 3.93 -10.27 15.26
N ILE A 85 4.02 -10.49 13.93
CA ILE A 85 4.17 -9.41 12.95
C ILE A 85 2.92 -8.52 12.98
N GLN A 86 1.73 -9.09 12.93
CA GLN A 86 0.47 -8.35 13.01
C GLN A 86 0.34 -7.52 14.29
N GLY A 87 0.88 -7.99 15.41
CA GLY A 87 0.92 -7.23 16.66
C GLY A 87 1.81 -5.97 16.63
N ILE A 88 2.67 -5.83 15.64
CA ILE A 88 3.55 -4.67 15.44
C ILE A 88 2.96 -3.68 14.42
N LEU A 89 2.08 -4.16 13.53
CA LEU A 89 1.44 -3.36 12.49
C LEU A 89 0.27 -2.56 13.04
N GLU A 90 0.06 -1.37 12.48
CA GLU A 90 -1.09 -0.52 12.81
C GLU A 90 -2.38 -1.02 12.13
N ASN A 91 -2.24 -1.75 11.02
CA ASN A 91 -3.34 -2.27 10.21
C ASN A 91 -3.23 -3.78 10.00
N ASP A 92 -4.37 -4.43 9.75
CA ASP A 92 -4.46 -5.87 9.47
C ASP A 92 -3.96 -6.20 8.06
N GLY A 93 -2.66 -6.10 7.86
CA GLY A 93 -2.01 -6.46 6.59
C GLY A 93 -1.57 -7.91 6.56
N ILE A 94 -1.47 -8.46 5.35
CA ILE A 94 -0.99 -9.82 5.08
C ILE A 94 0.46 -9.73 4.59
N VAL A 95 1.33 -10.50 5.25
CA VAL A 95 2.74 -10.64 4.87
C VAL A 95 2.95 -12.01 4.26
N GLU A 96 3.63 -12.07 3.13
CA GLU A 96 4.04 -13.31 2.47
C GLU A 96 5.53 -13.24 2.11
N ILE A 97 6.31 -14.21 2.60
CA ILE A 97 7.72 -14.34 2.21
C ILE A 97 7.79 -14.97 0.83
N THR A 98 8.41 -14.29 -0.11
CA THR A 98 8.59 -14.74 -1.51
C THR A 98 9.95 -15.35 -1.75
N SER A 99 10.97 -14.92 -0.99
CA SER A 99 12.31 -15.50 -1.09
C SER A 99 13.09 -15.36 0.23
N TYR A 100 13.94 -16.35 0.50
CA TYR A 100 14.76 -16.45 1.70
C TYR A 100 16.12 -17.03 1.33
N ASP A 101 17.19 -16.42 1.82
CA ASP A 101 18.55 -16.93 1.70
C ASP A 101 18.90 -17.73 2.98
N PRO A 102 19.01 -19.06 2.89
CA PRO A 102 19.33 -19.90 4.06
C PRO A 102 20.81 -19.80 4.50
N GLU A 103 21.72 -19.37 3.60
CA GLU A 103 23.15 -19.23 3.94
C GLU A 103 23.39 -17.96 4.74
N GLN A 104 22.86 -16.85 4.26
CA GLN A 104 22.94 -15.55 4.96
C GLN A 104 21.87 -15.41 6.04
N ARG A 105 20.83 -16.27 6.01
CA ARG A 105 19.70 -16.26 6.93
C ARG A 105 18.95 -14.92 6.92
N ILE A 106 18.66 -14.46 5.74
CA ILE A 106 17.91 -13.24 5.53
C ILE A 106 16.70 -13.47 4.63
N VAL A 107 15.62 -12.76 4.90
CA VAL A 107 14.49 -12.65 3.98
C VAL A 107 14.90 -11.73 2.84
N THR A 108 15.06 -12.30 1.65
CA THR A 108 15.46 -11.57 0.44
C THR A 108 14.28 -11.05 -0.35
N GLY A 109 13.06 -11.52 -0.04
CA GLY A 109 11.85 -10.99 -0.66
C GLY A 109 10.61 -11.26 0.16
N PHE A 110 9.72 -10.30 0.18
CA PHE A 110 8.36 -10.47 0.72
C PHE A 110 7.39 -9.50 0.07
N THR A 111 6.10 -9.82 0.17
CA THR A 111 5.02 -8.88 -0.12
C THR A 111 4.25 -8.54 1.15
N TYR A 112 3.79 -7.30 1.23
CA TYR A 112 2.89 -6.82 2.27
C TYR A 112 1.67 -6.21 1.62
N GLN A 113 0.50 -6.75 1.92
CA GLN A 113 -0.77 -6.26 1.37
C GLN A 113 -1.65 -5.72 2.48
N VAL A 114 -2.11 -4.47 2.33
CA VAL A 114 -3.03 -3.81 3.24
C VAL A 114 -4.05 -3.00 2.45
N GLY A 115 -5.34 -3.32 2.60
CA GLY A 115 -6.40 -2.73 1.78
C GLY A 115 -6.11 -2.90 0.29
N ASN A 116 -6.08 -1.80 -0.43
CA ASN A 116 -5.81 -1.79 -1.88
C ASN A 116 -4.33 -1.59 -2.23
N TYR A 117 -3.42 -1.65 -1.26
CA TYR A 117 -2.00 -1.47 -1.49
C TYR A 117 -1.26 -2.79 -1.34
N LYS A 118 -0.35 -3.05 -2.28
CA LYS A 118 0.60 -4.14 -2.22
C LYS A 118 2.01 -3.56 -2.29
N VAL A 119 2.81 -3.81 -1.28
CA VAL A 119 4.22 -3.43 -1.25
C VAL A 119 5.04 -4.68 -1.49
N THR A 120 5.93 -4.63 -2.47
CA THR A 120 6.88 -5.71 -2.78
C THR A 120 8.26 -5.25 -2.38
N TYR A 121 8.96 -6.11 -1.65
CA TYR A 121 10.35 -5.95 -1.27
C TYR A 121 11.19 -7.05 -1.90
N ILE A 122 12.32 -6.68 -2.49
CA ILE A 122 13.32 -7.60 -3.04
C ILE A 122 14.72 -7.06 -2.68
N TYR A 123 15.53 -7.92 -2.07
CA TYR A 123 16.95 -7.66 -1.84
C TYR A 123 17.75 -8.35 -2.92
N GLU A 124 18.41 -7.59 -3.76
CA GLU A 124 19.21 -8.06 -4.90
C GLU A 124 20.40 -7.13 -5.09
N ASP A 125 21.56 -7.71 -5.41
CA ASP A 125 22.81 -6.96 -5.64
C ASP A 125 23.16 -5.99 -4.51
N GLU A 126 23.03 -6.46 -3.25
CA GLU A 126 23.26 -5.67 -2.04
C GLU A 126 22.38 -4.43 -1.90
N THR A 127 21.26 -4.39 -2.65
CA THR A 127 20.36 -3.24 -2.72
C THR A 127 18.95 -3.62 -2.31
N ASP A 128 18.34 -2.78 -1.49
CA ASP A 128 16.93 -2.86 -1.14
C ASP A 128 16.07 -2.26 -2.24
N ASN A 129 15.32 -3.09 -2.96
CA ASN A 129 14.36 -2.67 -3.96
C ASN A 129 12.93 -2.73 -3.41
N TRP A 130 12.18 -1.67 -3.63
CA TRP A 130 10.81 -1.52 -3.14
C TRP A 130 9.88 -1.08 -4.25
N ASP A 131 8.73 -1.72 -4.33
CA ASP A 131 7.65 -1.31 -5.21
C ASP A 131 6.33 -1.20 -4.45
N VAL A 132 5.48 -0.24 -4.83
CA VAL A 132 4.20 0.02 -4.17
C VAL A 132 3.11 0.11 -5.23
N ASP A 133 2.32 -0.94 -5.34
CA ASP A 133 1.18 -1.05 -6.22
C ASP A 133 -0.12 -0.63 -5.55
N TYR A 134 -0.97 0.09 -6.30
CA TYR A 134 -2.36 0.30 -5.94
C TYR A 134 -3.25 -0.65 -6.72
N LEU A 135 -3.82 -1.63 -6.01
CA LEU A 135 -4.69 -2.63 -6.60
C LEU A 135 -6.08 -2.04 -6.81
N ILE A 136 -6.40 -1.69 -8.05
CA ILE A 136 -7.77 -1.29 -8.43
C ILE A 136 -8.60 -2.57 -8.52
N SER A 137 -9.34 -2.90 -7.46
CA SER A 137 -10.36 -3.94 -7.53
C SER A 137 -11.54 -3.40 -8.33
N LEU A 138 -11.56 -3.66 -9.64
CA LEU A 138 -12.66 -3.27 -10.51
C LEU A 138 -13.92 -4.13 -10.30
N PHE A 139 -13.81 -5.28 -9.61
CA PHE A 139 -14.90 -6.22 -9.38
C PHE A 139 -14.72 -6.95 -8.05
N ASN A 140 -15.27 -6.41 -6.99
CA ASN A 140 -15.67 -7.21 -5.83
C ASN A 140 -17.18 -7.41 -5.93
N TYR A 141 -17.61 -8.52 -6.52
CA TYR A 141 -18.96 -9.05 -6.38
C TYR A 141 -18.94 -10.11 -5.28
#